data_93d002228c7172009c106f9405ffa7c1
#
_entry.id   93d002228c7172009c106f9405ffa7c1
#
_cell.length_a   1.000
_cell.length_b   1.000
_cell.length_c   1.000
_cell.angle_alpha   90.00
_cell.angle_beta   90.00
_cell.angle_gamma   90.00
#
_symmetry.space_group_name_H-M   'P 1'
#
loop_
_entity.id
_entity.type
_entity.pdbx_description
1 polymer ?
#
loop_
_entity_poly.entity_id
_entity_poly.type
_entity_poly.pdbx_seq_one_letter_code
_entity_poly.pdbx_strand_id
1 'polypeptide(L)'
;DIFGSRGLGDVYKRQANIIHRKTLRGSANFIVIGPDVATIFESSVMYKPSYALDGQGQAGALSIGAEKIGSLSNRFTVYKDPYFPRNKVLIGYKGGSYLETGYVYAPYVPLIVTPTIFAPEDFTPRKGVMTRYGKKMVRSDFYGTVTCLDMNII
;
A
#
# COMPACT_ATOMS: atom_id res chain seq x y z
N ASP A 1 26.08 8.58 -10.65
CA ASP A 1 25.60 9.21 -9.42
C ASP A 1 24.36 10.04 -9.69
N ILE A 2 23.20 9.39 -9.71
CA ILE A 2 21.90 10.06 -9.88
C ILE A 2 21.10 9.76 -8.61
N PHE A 3 21.56 10.28 -7.49
CA PHE A 3 20.87 10.20 -6.20
C PHE A 3 20.31 11.56 -5.78
N GLY A 4 19.40 12.06 -6.61
CA GLY A 4 18.56 13.18 -6.24
C GLY A 4 17.10 12.77 -6.38
N SER A 5 16.19 13.51 -5.79
CA SER A 5 14.74 13.34 -5.88
C SER A 5 14.22 13.18 -7.32
N ARG A 6 14.98 13.62 -8.32
CA ARG A 6 14.73 13.41 -9.74
C ARG A 6 14.91 11.95 -10.18
N GLY A 7 15.94 11.24 -9.66
CA GLY A 7 16.21 9.85 -10.04
C GLY A 7 15.12 8.89 -9.60
N LEU A 8 14.60 9.06 -8.39
CA LEU A 8 13.49 8.24 -7.90
C LEU A 8 12.22 8.43 -8.74
N GLY A 9 11.96 9.69 -9.15
CA GLY A 9 10.83 10.04 -10.01
C GLY A 9 10.82 9.32 -11.35
N ASP A 10 11.98 9.16 -11.96
CA ASP A 10 12.08 8.49 -13.24
C ASP A 10 11.99 6.97 -13.14
N VAL A 11 12.46 6.39 -12.03
CA VAL A 11 12.41 4.94 -11.81
C VAL A 11 10.97 4.44 -11.72
N TYR A 12 10.10 5.07 -10.92
CA TYR A 12 8.70 4.61 -10.82
C TYR A 12 7.89 4.89 -12.10
N LYS A 13 8.18 5.97 -12.83
CA LYS A 13 7.58 6.20 -14.16
C LYS A 13 7.98 5.10 -15.15
N ARG A 14 9.26 4.71 -15.13
CA ARG A 14 9.77 3.62 -15.97
C ARG A 14 9.08 2.30 -15.60
N GLN A 15 8.92 1.98 -14.33
CA GLN A 15 8.21 0.79 -13.87
C GLN A 15 6.74 0.82 -14.29
N ALA A 16 6.06 1.96 -14.16
CA ALA A 16 4.69 2.11 -14.62
C ALA A 16 4.53 1.86 -16.13
N ASN A 17 5.49 2.30 -16.93
CA ASN A 17 5.50 2.06 -18.37
C ASN A 17 5.79 0.59 -18.70
N ILE A 18 6.63 -0.10 -17.92
CA ILE A 18 6.87 -1.54 -18.08
C ILE A 18 5.58 -2.33 -17.79
N ILE A 19 4.86 -1.98 -16.72
CA ILE A 19 3.57 -2.59 -16.41
C ILE A 19 2.58 -2.36 -17.56
N HIS A 20 2.48 -1.14 -18.07
CA HIS A 20 1.62 -0.83 -19.20
C HIS A 20 1.95 -1.65 -20.46
N ARG A 21 3.24 -1.77 -20.78
CA ARG A 21 3.71 -2.56 -21.94
C ARG A 21 3.40 -4.06 -21.79
N LYS A 22 3.56 -4.60 -20.57
CA LYS A 22 3.32 -6.03 -20.33
C LYS A 22 1.84 -6.38 -20.26
N THR A 23 1.03 -5.50 -19.70
CA THR A 23 -0.38 -5.80 -19.44
C THR A 23 -1.31 -5.33 -20.54
N LEU A 24 -0.92 -4.29 -21.30
CA LEU A 24 -1.73 -3.61 -22.34
C LEU A 24 -3.09 -3.10 -21.84
N ARG A 25 -3.29 -3.01 -20.52
CA ARG A 25 -4.57 -2.62 -19.89
C ARG A 25 -4.52 -1.28 -19.19
N GLY A 26 -3.35 -0.87 -18.74
CA GLY A 26 -3.16 0.42 -18.06
C GLY A 26 -1.80 0.49 -17.40
N SER A 27 -1.38 1.71 -17.09
CA SER A 27 -0.16 1.92 -16.33
C SER A 27 -0.47 1.97 -14.83
N ALA A 28 0.56 1.73 -14.02
CA ALA A 28 0.42 1.78 -12.57
C ALA A 28 -0.28 3.05 -12.08
N ASN A 29 -1.13 2.91 -11.09
CA ASN A 29 -1.95 3.98 -10.53
C ASN A 29 -1.83 4.11 -9.00
N PHE A 30 -1.14 3.18 -8.32
CA PHE A 30 -0.88 3.29 -6.90
C PHE A 30 0.56 2.90 -6.55
N ILE A 31 1.01 3.43 -5.42
CA ILE A 31 2.33 3.17 -4.83
C ILE A 31 2.13 2.87 -3.35
N VAL A 32 2.79 1.82 -2.85
CA VAL A 32 2.86 1.51 -1.41
C VAL A 32 4.31 1.61 -0.97
N ILE A 33 4.53 2.34 0.11
CA ILE A 33 5.86 2.66 0.64
C ILE A 33 5.91 2.49 2.16
N GLY A 34 7.11 2.22 2.66
CA GLY A 34 7.39 2.29 4.09
C GLY A 34 7.62 3.74 4.58
N PRO A 35 7.68 3.95 5.91
CA PRO A 35 7.83 5.29 6.50
C PRO A 35 9.09 6.02 6.05
N ASP A 36 10.21 5.31 5.92
CA ASP A 36 11.51 5.91 5.58
C ASP A 36 11.52 6.44 4.14
N VAL A 37 10.96 5.66 3.21
CA VAL A 37 10.80 6.11 1.82
C VAL A 37 9.77 7.23 1.72
N ALA A 38 8.75 7.24 2.59
CA ALA A 38 7.74 8.29 2.62
C ALA A 38 8.37 9.67 2.84
N THR A 39 9.36 9.80 3.72
CA THR A 39 10.07 11.05 3.97
C THR A 39 10.75 11.58 2.69
N ILE A 40 11.34 10.69 1.90
CA ILE A 40 11.95 11.06 0.61
C ILE A 40 10.89 11.53 -0.39
N PHE A 41 9.73 10.86 -0.44
CA PHE A 41 8.64 11.27 -1.32
C PHE A 41 8.04 12.62 -0.92
N GLU A 42 7.86 12.87 0.37
CA GLU A 42 7.33 14.12 0.91
C GLU A 42 8.25 15.32 0.62
N SER A 43 9.57 15.10 0.58
CA SER A 43 10.54 16.13 0.18
C SER A 43 10.58 16.39 -1.34
N SER A 44 9.90 15.55 -2.13
CA SER A 44 9.87 15.68 -3.60
C SER A 44 8.88 16.77 -4.05
N VAL A 45 9.31 17.60 -5.00
CA VAL A 45 8.47 18.66 -5.61
C VAL A 45 7.23 18.09 -6.32
N MET A 46 7.25 16.82 -6.71
CA MET A 46 6.14 16.16 -7.42
C MET A 46 5.07 15.59 -6.49
N TYR A 47 5.33 15.58 -5.19
CA TYR A 47 4.41 15.07 -4.20
C TYR A 47 3.34 16.12 -3.83
N LYS A 48 2.09 15.71 -3.80
CA LYS A 48 0.96 16.53 -3.35
C LYS A 48 0.29 15.84 -2.18
N PRO A 49 0.31 16.45 -0.99
CA PRO A 49 -0.33 15.87 0.18
C PRO A 49 -1.86 15.83 0.03
N SER A 50 -2.50 14.84 0.66
CA SER A 50 -3.95 14.62 0.52
C SER A 50 -4.78 15.75 1.12
N TYR A 51 -4.31 16.42 2.17
CA TYR A 51 -5.02 17.54 2.82
C TYR A 51 -5.16 18.76 1.91
N ALA A 52 -4.31 18.91 0.89
CA ALA A 52 -4.42 19.99 -0.08
C ALA A 52 -5.56 19.79 -1.09
N LEU A 53 -6.13 18.59 -1.15
CA LEU A 53 -7.18 18.21 -2.10
C LEU A 53 -8.59 18.22 -1.48
N ASP A 54 -8.70 17.98 -0.18
CA ASP A 54 -10.01 17.72 0.44
C ASP A 54 -10.56 18.86 1.32
N GLY A 55 -9.93 20.00 1.46
CA GLY A 55 -10.50 21.18 2.14
C GLY A 55 -11.18 20.97 3.52
N GLN A 56 -11.27 19.75 3.99
CA GLN A 56 -11.82 19.38 5.30
C GLN A 56 -10.75 18.71 6.13
N GLY A 57 -10.21 19.48 7.06
CA GLY A 57 -9.30 18.97 8.09
C GLY A 57 -10.02 17.93 8.95
N GLN A 58 -9.94 16.67 8.58
CA GLN A 58 -10.26 15.59 9.51
C GLN A 58 -9.13 15.48 10.52
N ALA A 59 -9.44 15.93 11.73
CA ALA A 59 -8.62 15.70 12.90
C ALA A 59 -8.35 14.19 13.04
N GLY A 60 -7.08 13.83 13.13
CA GLY A 60 -6.51 12.51 13.17
C GLY A 60 -7.37 11.41 13.78
N ALA A 61 -8.07 10.69 12.94
CA ALA A 61 -8.47 9.34 13.28
C ALA A 61 -7.19 8.50 13.37
N LEU A 62 -7.00 7.83 14.48
CA LEU A 62 -5.89 6.91 14.70
C LEU A 62 -6.02 5.74 13.71
N SER A 63 -5.47 5.90 12.50
CA SER A 63 -5.52 4.86 11.49
C SER A 63 -4.40 3.85 11.75
N ILE A 64 -4.80 2.67 12.18
CA ILE A 64 -3.90 1.52 12.32
C ILE A 64 -3.86 0.82 10.97
N GLY A 65 -2.74 0.93 10.25
CA GLY A 65 -2.55 0.27 8.96
C GLY A 65 -2.06 1.19 7.85
N ALA A 66 -2.32 0.81 6.61
CA ALA A 66 -1.92 1.59 5.44
C ALA A 66 -2.76 2.86 5.29
N GLU A 67 -2.11 4.00 5.25
CA GLU A 67 -2.72 5.32 5.14
C GLU A 67 -2.46 5.92 3.76
N LYS A 68 -3.48 6.56 3.19
CA LYS A 68 -3.32 7.37 1.98
C LYS A 68 -2.73 8.72 2.35
N ILE A 69 -1.47 8.96 2.00
CA ILE A 69 -0.76 10.18 2.36
C ILE A 69 -0.80 11.28 1.28
N GLY A 70 -0.99 10.91 0.03
CA GLY A 70 -1.02 11.91 -1.04
C GLY A 70 -1.06 11.34 -2.44
N SER A 71 -0.76 12.19 -3.40
CA SER A 71 -0.62 11.83 -4.81
C SER A 71 0.72 12.30 -5.37
N LEU A 72 1.27 11.51 -6.26
CA LEU A 72 2.52 11.80 -6.93
C LEU A 72 2.27 12.03 -8.42
N SER A 73 2.68 13.19 -8.94
CA SER A 73 2.50 13.59 -10.34
C SER A 73 1.05 13.52 -10.84
N ASN A 74 0.04 13.67 -9.97
CA ASN A 74 -1.39 13.52 -10.28
C ASN A 74 -1.78 12.14 -10.87
N ARG A 75 -0.89 11.17 -10.87
CA ARG A 75 -1.08 9.87 -11.50
C ARG A 75 -1.12 8.72 -10.51
N PHE A 76 -0.32 8.81 -9.47
CA PHE A 76 -0.17 7.74 -8.48
C PHE A 76 -0.80 8.17 -7.16
N THR A 77 -1.64 7.31 -6.60
CA THR A 77 -2.05 7.42 -5.20
C THR A 77 -0.98 6.77 -4.33
N VAL A 78 -0.48 7.49 -3.34
CA VAL A 78 0.57 7.01 -2.45
C VAL A 78 -0.03 6.56 -1.14
N TYR A 79 0.27 5.32 -0.75
CA TYR A 79 -0.10 4.70 0.52
C TYR A 79 1.15 4.44 1.34
N LYS A 80 1.12 4.85 2.60
CA LYS A 80 2.16 4.60 3.60
C LYS A 80 1.72 3.44 4.48
N ASP A 81 2.53 2.41 4.55
CA ASP A 81 2.28 1.24 5.41
C ASP A 81 3.47 1.06 6.36
N PRO A 82 3.26 1.17 7.68
CA PRO A 82 4.34 1.01 8.66
C PRO A 82 4.94 -0.39 8.70
N TYR A 83 4.20 -1.41 8.25
CA TYR A 83 4.68 -2.80 8.19
C TYR A 83 5.42 -3.13 6.89
N PHE A 84 5.47 -2.19 5.95
CA PHE A 84 6.14 -2.42 4.67
C PHE A 84 7.66 -2.37 4.82
N PRO A 85 8.43 -3.19 4.05
CA PRO A 85 9.89 -3.19 4.12
C PRO A 85 10.49 -1.81 3.88
N ARG A 86 11.46 -1.42 4.72
CA ARG A 86 12.06 -0.08 4.78
C ARG A 86 12.61 0.43 3.44
N ASN A 87 13.21 -0.45 2.66
CA ASN A 87 13.94 -0.12 1.44
C ASN A 87 13.22 -0.49 0.14
N LYS A 88 11.93 -0.80 0.21
CA LYS A 88 11.15 -1.22 -0.97
C LYS A 88 10.01 -0.28 -1.26
N VAL A 89 9.70 -0.14 -2.53
CA VAL A 89 8.54 0.56 -3.07
C VAL A 89 7.76 -0.44 -3.91
N LEU A 90 6.50 -0.63 -3.61
CA LEU A 90 5.59 -1.42 -4.44
C LEU A 90 4.82 -0.47 -5.36
N ILE A 91 4.87 -0.73 -6.64
CA ILE A 91 4.15 0.01 -7.67
C ILE A 91 3.17 -0.96 -8.31
N GLY A 92 1.92 -0.56 -8.45
CA GLY A 92 0.92 -1.45 -8.99
C GLY A 92 -0.16 -0.76 -9.79
N TYR A 93 -0.86 -1.57 -10.57
CA TYR A 93 -2.05 -1.21 -11.27
C TYR A 93 -3.26 -1.95 -10.71
N LYS A 94 -4.33 -1.20 -10.47
CA LYS A 94 -5.64 -1.73 -10.10
C LYS A 94 -6.69 -1.07 -10.99
N GLY A 95 -7.37 -1.87 -11.79
CA GLY A 95 -8.50 -1.43 -12.60
C GLY A 95 -9.84 -1.56 -11.88
N GLY A 96 -10.90 -1.16 -12.56
CA GLY A 96 -12.28 -1.27 -12.06
C GLY A 96 -12.93 -2.64 -12.25
N SER A 97 -12.36 -3.48 -13.12
CA SER A 97 -12.88 -4.82 -13.43
C SER A 97 -12.16 -5.90 -12.64
N TYR A 98 -12.85 -7.00 -12.38
CA TYR A 98 -12.26 -8.21 -11.79
C TYR A 98 -11.07 -8.75 -12.61
N LEU A 99 -11.14 -8.65 -13.94
CA LEU A 99 -10.06 -9.08 -14.85
C LEU A 99 -8.81 -8.17 -14.81
N GLU A 100 -8.93 -7.01 -14.20
CA GLU A 100 -7.87 -6.02 -14.05
C GLU A 100 -7.28 -5.99 -12.65
N THR A 101 -7.51 -7.06 -11.88
CA THR A 101 -7.00 -7.22 -10.53
C THR A 101 -5.89 -8.27 -10.51
N GLY A 102 -4.73 -7.92 -9.98
CA GLY A 102 -3.58 -8.83 -9.90
C GLY A 102 -3.56 -9.67 -8.64
N TYR A 103 -4.13 -9.19 -7.54
CA TYR A 103 -4.18 -9.87 -6.25
C TYR A 103 -5.62 -9.92 -5.74
N VAL A 104 -6.06 -11.10 -5.34
CA VAL A 104 -7.40 -11.32 -4.83
C VAL A 104 -7.34 -11.70 -3.37
N TYR A 105 -8.11 -11.00 -2.56
CA TYR A 105 -8.41 -11.31 -1.18
C TYR A 105 -9.89 -11.65 -1.08
N ALA A 106 -10.20 -12.88 -0.68
CA ALA A 106 -11.56 -13.38 -0.61
C ALA A 106 -11.88 -13.86 0.81
N PRO A 107 -12.43 -13.01 1.67
CA PRO A 107 -12.90 -13.43 2.99
C PRO A 107 -14.21 -14.21 2.81
N TYR A 108 -14.25 -15.46 3.27
CA TYR A 108 -15.47 -16.28 3.25
C TYR A 108 -16.08 -16.46 4.65
N VAL A 109 -15.31 -16.24 5.70
CA VAL A 109 -15.83 -16.05 7.05
C VAL A 109 -15.40 -14.69 7.55
N PRO A 110 -16.33 -13.76 7.80
CA PRO A 110 -16.02 -12.46 8.34
C PRO A 110 -15.42 -12.57 9.75
N LEU A 111 -14.97 -11.45 10.31
CA LEU A 111 -14.50 -11.41 11.66
C LEU A 111 -15.64 -11.75 12.62
N ILE A 112 -15.55 -12.89 13.29
CA ILE A 112 -16.53 -13.38 14.27
C ILE A 112 -15.88 -13.35 15.64
N VAL A 113 -16.57 -12.75 16.59
CA VAL A 113 -16.19 -12.77 17.99
C VAL A 113 -17.11 -13.75 18.72
N THR A 114 -16.53 -14.74 19.41
CA THR A 114 -17.31 -15.69 20.21
C THR A 114 -17.89 -15.01 21.45
N PRO A 115 -19.06 -15.45 21.95
CA PRO A 115 -19.51 -15.05 23.26
C PRO A 115 -18.49 -15.46 24.34
N THR A 116 -18.57 -14.83 25.50
CA THR A 116 -17.72 -15.20 26.63
C THR A 116 -18.09 -16.61 27.10
N ILE A 117 -17.11 -17.51 27.08
CA ILE A 117 -17.25 -18.89 27.55
C ILE A 117 -16.39 -19.03 28.81
N PHE A 118 -16.93 -19.60 29.85
CA PHE A 118 -16.16 -19.92 31.04
C PHE A 118 -15.54 -21.31 30.88
N ALA A 119 -14.24 -21.41 31.08
CA ALA A 119 -13.55 -22.69 31.06
C ALA A 119 -13.98 -23.52 32.28
N PRO A 120 -14.40 -24.80 32.10
CA PRO A 120 -14.87 -25.62 33.20
C PRO A 120 -13.76 -25.99 34.21
N GLU A 121 -12.50 -25.88 33.81
CA GLU A 121 -11.35 -26.27 34.63
C GLU A 121 -10.95 -25.22 35.68
N ASP A 122 -11.03 -23.92 35.30
CA ASP A 122 -10.51 -22.83 36.13
C ASP A 122 -11.46 -21.61 36.20
N PHE A 123 -12.66 -21.73 35.65
CA PHE A 123 -13.69 -20.68 35.59
C PHE A 123 -13.20 -19.35 34.94
N THR A 124 -12.11 -19.38 34.20
CA THR A 124 -11.60 -18.20 33.52
C THR A 124 -12.49 -17.82 32.34
N PRO A 125 -12.82 -16.51 32.15
CA PRO A 125 -13.57 -16.07 31.00
C PRO A 125 -12.67 -16.06 29.75
N ARG A 126 -13.10 -16.73 28.68
CA ARG A 126 -12.39 -16.81 27.39
C ARG A 126 -13.24 -16.24 26.26
N LYS A 127 -12.64 -15.43 25.43
CA LYS A 127 -13.23 -14.96 24.17
C LYS A 127 -12.31 -15.33 23.01
N GLY A 128 -12.88 -15.82 21.93
CA GLY A 128 -12.16 -16.11 20.70
C GLY A 128 -12.53 -15.13 19.58
N VAL A 129 -11.56 -14.79 18.76
CA VAL A 129 -11.77 -14.05 17.52
C VAL A 129 -11.34 -14.93 16.36
N MET A 130 -12.21 -15.09 15.39
CA MET A 130 -11.98 -15.96 14.26
C MET A 130 -12.30 -15.25 12.94
N THR A 131 -11.44 -15.43 11.95
CA THR A 131 -11.70 -15.06 10.55
C THR A 131 -11.11 -16.13 9.65
N ARG A 132 -11.69 -16.34 8.48
CA ARG A 132 -11.14 -17.21 7.43
C ARG A 132 -11.19 -16.50 6.10
N TYR A 133 -10.09 -16.51 5.39
CA TYR A 133 -9.96 -15.88 4.08
C TYR A 133 -9.04 -16.65 3.16
N GLY A 134 -9.30 -16.56 1.88
CA GLY A 134 -8.39 -16.97 0.83
C GLY A 134 -7.66 -15.77 0.25
N LYS A 135 -6.40 -15.94 -0.10
CA LYS A 135 -5.62 -14.91 -0.82
C LYS A 135 -4.78 -15.55 -1.90
N LYS A 136 -4.74 -14.93 -3.07
CA LYS A 136 -3.92 -15.42 -4.18
C LYS A 136 -3.50 -14.28 -5.10
N MET A 137 -2.25 -14.33 -5.54
CA MET A 137 -1.79 -13.52 -6.66
C MET A 137 -2.17 -14.23 -7.96
N VAL A 138 -3.03 -13.59 -8.74
CA VAL A 138 -3.53 -14.12 -10.02
C VAL A 138 -2.60 -13.69 -11.16
N ARG A 139 -2.19 -12.42 -11.16
CA ARG A 139 -1.31 -11.84 -12.19
C ARG A 139 -0.27 -10.95 -11.55
N SER A 140 0.96 -11.41 -11.54
CA SER A 140 2.11 -10.65 -11.01
C SER A 140 2.52 -9.48 -11.91
N ASP A 141 2.15 -9.51 -13.19
CA ASP A 141 2.51 -8.49 -14.18
C ASP A 141 1.95 -7.10 -13.88
N PHE A 142 0.92 -7.02 -13.04
CA PHE A 142 0.34 -5.76 -12.59
C PHE A 142 1.15 -5.06 -11.49
N TYR A 143 2.17 -5.72 -10.96
CA TYR A 143 2.97 -5.19 -9.85
C TYR A 143 4.45 -5.13 -10.22
N GLY A 144 5.11 -4.13 -9.68
CA GLY A 144 6.56 -3.97 -9.76
C GLY A 144 7.11 -3.52 -8.41
N THR A 145 8.29 -3.99 -8.06
CA THR A 145 9.00 -3.55 -6.87
C THR A 145 10.24 -2.79 -7.24
N VAL A 146 10.51 -1.71 -6.52
CA VAL A 146 11.75 -0.95 -6.61
C VAL A 146 12.46 -1.05 -5.27
N THR A 147 13.74 -1.34 -5.29
CA THR A 147 14.56 -1.35 -4.08
C THR A 147 15.38 -0.07 -4.03
N CYS A 148 15.24 0.68 -2.96
CA CYS A 148 16.07 1.85 -2.66
C CYS A 148 17.31 1.38 -1.92
N LEU A 149 18.49 1.81 -2.37
CA LEU A 149 19.76 1.55 -1.72
C LEU A 149 20.20 2.79 -0.93
N ASP A 150 21.09 2.61 0.02
CA ASP A 150 21.71 3.69 0.82
C ASP A 150 20.73 4.57 1.62
N MET A 151 19.69 3.95 2.17
CA MET A 151 18.70 4.62 3.03
C MET A 151 19.26 5.05 4.40
N ASN A 152 20.51 4.71 4.73
CA ASN A 152 21.13 4.99 6.03
C ASN A 152 21.68 6.42 6.17
N ILE A 153 21.47 7.28 5.19
CA ILE A 153 21.98 8.66 5.16
C ILE A 153 20.93 9.69 5.61
N ILE A 154 19.78 9.22 6.07
CA ILE A 154 18.69 10.10 6.54
C ILE A 154 18.51 9.93 8.03
#